data_79523ff741c8ef95ce095829390abc66
#
_entry.id   79523ff741c8ef95ce095829390abc66
#
_cell.length_a   1.000
_cell.length_b   1.000
_cell.length_c   1.000
_cell.angle_alpha   90.00
_cell.angle_beta   90.00
_cell.angle_gamma   90.00
#
_symmetry.space_group_name_H-M   'P 1'
#
loop_
_entity.id
_entity.type
_entity.pdbx_description
1 polymer ?
#
loop_
_entity_poly.entity_id
_entity_poly.type
_entity_poly.pdbx_seq_one_letter_code
_entity_poly.pdbx_strand_id
1 'polypeptide(L)'
;TAYLDGRLDEVALDFYAQADDGSVWYFGEDVFNYADGVVRDTGGTWLAGKDGPAAMIMPDTPRVSDAHRPENIPGLVFEEVTVASIGETVSGPRGQIGGALVGRELHDDGSFSDKTFAPGYGEFRSAHDGDLEALALAVPIDAVPGPVATELRSITAGVDDIVRAVTSPNWKRAARVATAMDTAWRTYRSTGIPPRLVAPTTSALRTLRRQIASRNSVATRHAALRVLQACLDLQLRSRPQIEIDRARFDLWLRQLILDASVRDEAAVNGDIATLEWIRDRFARSLPPARLTRIDDLLKDLRSQATDERPRAAIRTAVSLRRSIAG
;
A
#
# COMPACT_ATOMS: atom_id res chain seq x y z
N THR A 1 7.11 -2.54 2.55
CA THR A 1 6.25 -3.28 3.50
C THR A 1 6.90 -4.61 3.82
N ALA A 2 7.23 -4.86 5.07
CA ALA A 2 7.83 -6.08 5.59
C ALA A 2 6.79 -6.98 6.27
N TYR A 3 7.02 -8.29 6.17
CA TYR A 3 6.17 -9.31 6.79
C TYR A 3 7.07 -10.32 7.52
N LEU A 4 6.85 -10.47 8.82
CA LEU A 4 7.48 -11.50 9.66
C LEU A 4 6.48 -12.63 9.92
N ASP A 5 6.84 -13.86 9.58
CA ASP A 5 5.97 -15.05 9.73
C ASP A 5 4.58 -14.87 9.09
N GLY A 6 4.51 -14.14 7.97
CA GLY A 6 3.26 -13.86 7.27
C GLY A 6 2.35 -12.82 7.93
N ARG A 7 2.82 -12.13 8.95
CA ARG A 7 2.17 -10.99 9.59
C ARG A 7 2.84 -9.70 9.15
N LEU A 8 2.06 -8.63 9.05
CA LEU A 8 2.59 -7.30 8.78
C LEU A 8 3.46 -6.87 9.97
N ASP A 9 4.72 -6.58 9.68
CA ASP A 9 5.73 -6.15 10.65
C ASP A 9 6.03 -4.67 10.49
N GLU A 10 6.27 -4.21 9.26
CA GLU A 10 6.59 -2.82 8.98
C GLU A 10 5.95 -2.32 7.69
N VAL A 11 5.60 -1.04 7.69
CA VAL A 11 5.32 -0.26 6.47
C VAL A 11 6.21 0.96 6.49
N ALA A 12 7.14 1.04 5.54
CA ALA A 12 7.95 2.24 5.31
C ALA A 12 7.47 2.97 4.04
N LEU A 13 7.55 4.28 4.06
CA LEU A 13 7.35 5.17 2.92
C LEU A 13 8.65 5.91 2.66
N ASP A 14 9.42 5.40 1.73
CA ASP A 14 10.75 5.92 1.37
C ASP A 14 10.67 7.10 0.39
N PHE A 15 11.52 8.09 0.57
CA PHE A 15 11.61 9.28 -0.26
C PHE A 15 12.93 9.30 -1.04
N TYR A 16 12.86 9.05 -2.34
CA TYR A 16 14.01 9.03 -3.24
C TYR A 16 13.94 10.14 -4.28
N ALA A 17 15.11 10.62 -4.71
CA ALA A 17 15.25 11.46 -5.89
C ALA A 17 16.50 11.07 -6.68
N GLN A 18 16.40 11.08 -8.01
CA GLN A 18 17.54 10.88 -8.90
C GLN A 18 18.21 12.22 -9.21
N ALA A 19 19.52 12.28 -9.05
CA ALA A 19 20.34 13.43 -9.45
C ALA A 19 20.64 13.41 -10.96
N ASP A 20 21.13 14.53 -11.48
CA ASP A 20 21.43 14.69 -12.91
C ASP A 20 22.56 13.78 -13.41
N ASP A 21 23.45 13.35 -12.50
CA ASP A 21 24.51 12.39 -12.81
C ASP A 21 24.04 10.93 -12.86
N GLY A 22 22.78 10.68 -12.48
CA GLY A 22 22.18 9.35 -12.46
C GLY A 22 22.20 8.67 -11.09
N SER A 23 22.92 9.20 -10.10
CA SER A 23 22.89 8.69 -8.72
C SER A 23 21.50 8.88 -8.10
N VAL A 24 21.12 7.99 -7.18
CA VAL A 24 19.87 8.08 -6.44
C VAL A 24 20.14 8.41 -4.98
N TRP A 25 19.42 9.40 -4.48
CA TRP A 25 19.57 9.92 -3.13
C TRP A 25 18.35 9.60 -2.29
N TYR A 26 18.57 9.23 -1.05
CA TYR A 26 17.59 8.91 -0.03
C TYR A 26 17.38 10.14 0.86
N PHE A 27 16.14 10.54 0.96
CA PHE A 27 15.73 11.72 1.74
C PHE A 27 15.02 11.35 3.03
N GLY A 28 15.00 10.08 3.37
CA GLY A 28 14.37 9.57 4.58
C GLY A 28 13.13 8.77 4.32
N GLU A 29 12.49 8.40 5.39
CA GLU A 29 11.32 7.54 5.39
C GLU A 29 10.34 7.87 6.52
N ASP A 30 9.07 7.51 6.30
CA ASP A 30 8.07 7.41 7.36
C ASP A 30 7.85 5.93 7.66
N VAL A 31 8.23 5.48 8.85
CA VAL A 31 8.15 4.08 9.30
C VAL A 31 6.95 3.89 10.23
N PHE A 32 6.27 2.78 10.05
CA PHE A 32 5.18 2.32 10.90
C PHE A 32 5.45 0.86 11.28
N ASN A 33 5.92 0.65 12.51
CA ASN A 33 6.16 -0.68 13.06
C ASN A 33 4.87 -1.27 13.62
N TYR A 34 4.54 -2.49 13.25
CA TYR A 34 3.30 -3.16 13.63
C TYR A 34 3.54 -4.25 14.68
N ALA A 35 2.58 -4.37 15.60
CA ALA A 35 2.45 -5.52 16.48
C ALA A 35 0.95 -5.88 16.56
N ASP A 36 0.63 -7.14 16.34
CA ASP A 36 -0.76 -7.65 16.35
C ASP A 36 -1.74 -6.86 15.46
N GLY A 37 -1.24 -6.36 14.31
CA GLY A 37 -2.03 -5.62 13.34
C GLY A 37 -2.28 -4.15 13.69
N VAL A 38 -1.61 -3.62 14.72
CA VAL A 38 -1.71 -2.23 15.19
C VAL A 38 -0.33 -1.58 15.10
N VAL A 39 -0.26 -0.31 14.70
CA VAL A 39 0.99 0.46 14.75
C VAL A 39 1.43 0.58 16.21
N ARG A 40 2.57 0.00 16.52
CA ARG A 40 3.20 0.05 17.84
C ARG A 40 3.99 1.34 18.04
N ASP A 41 4.81 1.69 17.07
CA ASP A 41 5.67 2.88 17.07
C ASP A 41 6.08 3.29 15.64
N THR A 42 6.86 4.36 15.54
CA THR A 42 7.40 4.91 14.29
C THR A 42 8.93 5.00 14.34
N GLY A 43 9.56 4.12 15.11
CA GLY A 43 11.02 4.01 15.18
C GLY A 43 11.61 3.77 13.80
N GLY A 44 12.74 4.42 13.51
CA GLY A 44 13.32 4.42 12.16
C GLY A 44 12.92 5.62 11.29
N THR A 45 11.79 6.28 11.55
CA THR A 45 11.38 7.48 10.79
C THR A 45 12.43 8.60 10.86
N TRP A 46 12.83 9.11 9.70
CA TRP A 46 13.72 10.28 9.59
C TRP A 46 13.48 11.04 8.28
N LEU A 47 13.84 12.31 8.27
CA LEU A 47 13.74 13.17 7.09
C LEU A 47 15.00 14.02 6.89
N ALA A 48 15.51 14.05 5.67
CA ALA A 48 16.61 14.91 5.28
C ALA A 48 16.28 16.39 5.50
N GLY A 49 17.25 17.11 6.06
CA GLY A 49 17.09 18.52 6.41
C GLY A 49 16.39 18.76 7.75
N LYS A 50 15.82 17.73 8.37
CA LYS A 50 15.23 17.78 9.72
C LYS A 50 16.08 16.98 10.70
N ASP A 51 16.28 15.70 10.45
CA ASP A 51 16.93 14.77 11.36
C ASP A 51 18.39 14.50 10.97
N GLY A 52 18.73 14.65 9.68
CA GLY A 52 20.07 14.48 9.13
C GLY A 52 20.20 14.97 7.69
N PRO A 53 21.33 14.74 7.02
CA PRO A 53 21.49 15.02 5.59
C PRO A 53 20.84 13.92 4.75
N ALA A 54 20.49 14.23 3.49
CA ALA A 54 20.23 13.19 2.50
C ALA A 54 21.48 12.35 2.27
N ALA A 55 21.31 11.07 1.95
CA ALA A 55 22.40 10.15 1.69
C ALA A 55 22.22 9.45 0.33
N MET A 56 23.30 8.99 -0.26
CA MET A 56 23.25 8.26 -1.53
C MET A 56 22.88 6.81 -1.27
N ILE A 57 21.79 6.35 -1.93
CA ILE A 57 21.37 4.95 -1.87
C ILE A 57 21.86 4.14 -3.07
N MET A 58 22.09 4.80 -4.21
CA MET A 58 22.61 4.14 -5.41
C MET A 58 23.56 5.07 -6.15
N PRO A 59 24.84 4.70 -6.34
CA PRO A 59 25.76 5.42 -7.20
C PRO A 59 25.30 5.36 -8.67
N ASP A 60 25.72 6.35 -9.48
CA ASP A 60 25.48 6.38 -10.92
C ASP A 60 26.07 5.19 -11.66
N THR A 61 27.24 4.76 -11.23
CA THR A 61 28.00 3.65 -11.82
C THR A 61 28.55 2.74 -10.72
N PRO A 62 27.69 1.90 -10.09
CA PRO A 62 28.09 1.02 -9.00
C PRO A 62 29.10 -0.04 -9.47
N ARG A 63 30.07 -0.37 -8.62
CA ARG A 63 31.08 -1.42 -8.84
C ARG A 63 31.08 -2.38 -7.66
N VAL A 64 31.39 -3.64 -7.94
CA VAL A 64 31.54 -4.64 -6.86
C VAL A 64 32.58 -4.15 -5.85
N SER A 65 32.25 -4.26 -4.57
CA SER A 65 32.98 -3.78 -3.41
C SER A 65 32.90 -2.26 -3.14
N ASP A 66 32.16 -1.48 -3.94
CA ASP A 66 31.83 -0.12 -3.53
C ASP A 66 30.96 -0.18 -2.26
N ALA A 67 31.24 0.71 -1.30
CA ALA A 67 30.48 0.83 -0.07
C ALA A 67 29.93 2.26 0.08
N HIS A 68 28.69 2.38 0.51
CA HIS A 68 28.03 3.65 0.77
C HIS A 68 27.06 3.49 1.93
N ARG A 69 26.63 4.60 2.53
CA ARG A 69 25.74 4.61 3.69
C ARG A 69 24.46 5.34 3.33
N PRO A 70 23.38 4.60 2.98
CA PRO A 70 22.07 5.19 2.73
C PRO A 70 21.46 5.82 3.98
N GLU A 71 21.85 5.32 5.15
CA GLU A 71 21.44 5.85 6.45
C GLU A 71 22.65 5.96 7.38
N ASN A 72 22.85 7.14 7.95
CA ASN A 72 23.94 7.37 8.90
C ASN A 72 23.63 8.59 9.78
N ILE A 73 22.63 8.44 10.65
CA ILE A 73 22.23 9.48 11.61
C ILE A 73 22.44 8.91 13.01
N PRO A 74 23.48 9.34 13.74
CA PRO A 74 23.87 8.77 15.03
C PRO A 74 22.70 8.73 16.03
N GLY A 75 22.43 7.53 16.56
CA GLY A 75 21.39 7.29 17.56
C GLY A 75 19.97 7.25 16.99
N LEU A 76 19.81 7.24 15.66
CA LEU A 76 18.51 7.16 15.00
C LEU A 76 18.50 6.01 13.98
N VAL A 77 19.31 6.05 12.94
CA VAL A 77 19.39 5.02 11.89
C VAL A 77 20.82 4.83 11.41
N PHE A 78 21.18 3.59 11.07
CA PHE A 78 22.46 3.26 10.45
C PHE A 78 22.31 2.08 9.50
N GLU A 79 22.75 2.28 8.25
CA GLU A 79 22.92 1.24 7.25
C GLU A 79 24.16 1.51 6.41
N GLU A 80 24.96 0.45 6.15
CA GLU A 80 26.09 0.50 5.22
C GLU A 80 25.93 -0.61 4.17
N VAL A 81 25.77 -0.23 2.92
CA VAL A 81 25.61 -1.15 1.80
C VAL A 81 26.94 -1.34 1.09
N THR A 82 27.36 -2.60 0.95
CA THR A 82 28.48 -2.99 0.08
C THR A 82 27.93 -3.69 -1.16
N VAL A 83 28.29 -3.24 -2.35
CA VAL A 83 27.89 -3.87 -3.61
C VAL A 83 28.51 -5.26 -3.72
N ALA A 84 27.69 -6.30 -3.61
CA ALA A 84 28.11 -7.70 -3.65
C ALA A 84 28.19 -8.25 -5.07
N SER A 85 27.20 -7.94 -5.91
CA SER A 85 27.22 -8.34 -7.33
C SER A 85 26.47 -7.33 -8.21
N ILE A 86 26.76 -7.35 -9.51
CA ILE A 86 26.10 -6.54 -10.54
C ILE A 86 25.80 -7.39 -11.78
N GLY A 87 24.81 -6.98 -12.55
CA GLY A 87 24.43 -7.68 -13.79
C GLY A 87 23.55 -8.91 -13.57
N GLU A 88 23.00 -9.10 -12.39
CA GLU A 88 22.11 -10.19 -12.06
C GLU A 88 20.80 -10.11 -12.86
N THR A 89 20.11 -11.26 -12.95
CA THR A 89 18.78 -11.34 -13.56
C THR A 89 17.77 -11.76 -12.51
N VAL A 90 16.73 -10.95 -12.33
CA VAL A 90 15.65 -11.18 -11.35
C VAL A 90 14.30 -11.33 -12.04
N SER A 91 13.39 -12.07 -11.41
CA SER A 91 12.02 -12.21 -11.89
C SER A 91 11.18 -11.01 -11.48
N GLY A 92 10.80 -10.19 -12.44
CA GLY A 92 9.97 -9.02 -12.22
C GLY A 92 8.49 -9.25 -12.54
N PRO A 93 7.64 -8.25 -12.34
CA PRO A 93 6.20 -8.36 -12.59
C PRO A 93 5.82 -8.58 -14.06
N ARG A 94 6.70 -8.24 -14.99
CA ARG A 94 6.51 -8.44 -16.45
C ARG A 94 7.48 -9.42 -17.07
N GLY A 95 8.18 -10.20 -16.30
CA GLY A 95 9.19 -11.15 -16.76
C GLY A 95 10.56 -10.88 -16.16
N GLN A 96 11.60 -11.39 -16.81
CA GLN A 96 12.97 -11.26 -16.32
C GLN A 96 13.50 -9.83 -16.51
N ILE A 97 14.18 -9.31 -15.49
CA ILE A 97 14.84 -8.01 -15.49
C ILE A 97 16.33 -8.27 -15.34
N GLY A 98 17.10 -7.91 -16.37
CA GLY A 98 18.56 -8.00 -16.34
C GLY A 98 19.19 -6.74 -15.75
N GLY A 99 20.46 -6.84 -15.35
CA GLY A 99 21.24 -5.71 -14.84
C GLY A 99 20.94 -5.37 -13.38
N ALA A 100 20.32 -6.28 -12.64
CA ALA A 100 20.09 -6.09 -11.22
C ALA A 100 21.41 -6.10 -10.43
N LEU A 101 21.40 -5.41 -9.29
CA LEU A 101 22.52 -5.30 -8.35
C LEU A 101 22.09 -5.91 -7.02
N VAL A 102 23.00 -6.63 -6.37
CA VAL A 102 22.84 -7.08 -4.99
C VAL A 102 23.76 -6.26 -4.10
N GLY A 103 23.20 -5.57 -3.13
CA GLY A 103 23.90 -4.91 -2.03
C GLY A 103 23.82 -5.75 -0.77
N ARG A 104 24.95 -5.94 -0.09
CA ARG A 104 24.98 -6.51 1.25
C ARG A 104 24.96 -5.37 2.25
N GLU A 105 23.96 -5.35 3.07
CA GLU A 105 23.65 -4.30 4.02
C GLU A 105 24.05 -4.72 5.43
N LEU A 106 24.79 -3.85 6.10
CA LEU A 106 25.14 -3.96 7.51
C LEU A 106 24.19 -3.04 8.30
N HIS A 107 23.50 -3.60 9.27
CA HIS A 107 22.60 -2.88 10.17
C HIS A 107 23.28 -2.44 11.46
N ASP A 108 22.63 -1.56 12.21
CA ASP A 108 23.09 -1.00 13.49
C ASP A 108 23.40 -2.09 14.54
N ASP A 109 22.67 -3.18 14.56
CA ASP A 109 22.85 -4.31 15.46
C ASP A 109 24.00 -5.26 15.05
N GLY A 110 24.66 -4.97 13.93
CA GLY A 110 25.73 -5.79 13.34
C GLY A 110 25.26 -6.96 12.50
N SER A 111 23.95 -7.10 12.29
CA SER A 111 23.39 -8.09 11.38
C SER A 111 23.58 -7.69 9.91
N PHE A 112 23.36 -8.64 9.00
CA PHE A 112 23.44 -8.40 7.57
C PHE A 112 22.19 -8.87 6.86
N SER A 113 21.78 -8.10 5.84
CA SER A 113 20.76 -8.52 4.87
C SER A 113 21.26 -8.30 3.44
N ASP A 114 20.60 -8.93 2.47
CA ASP A 114 20.88 -8.72 1.06
C ASP A 114 19.71 -7.95 0.43
N LYS A 115 20.00 -6.75 -0.08
CA LYS A 115 19.06 -5.94 -0.87
C LYS A 115 19.32 -6.11 -2.35
N THR A 116 18.27 -6.29 -3.13
CA THR A 116 18.36 -6.37 -4.59
C THR A 116 17.75 -5.13 -5.21
N PHE A 117 18.49 -4.45 -6.07
CA PHE A 117 18.05 -3.29 -6.84
C PHE A 117 17.90 -3.69 -8.31
N ALA A 118 16.80 -3.32 -8.93
CA ALA A 118 16.54 -3.65 -10.32
C ALA A 118 16.27 -2.41 -11.16
N PRO A 119 16.85 -2.30 -12.38
CA PRO A 119 16.63 -1.15 -13.27
C PRO A 119 15.16 -0.88 -13.53
N GLY A 120 14.72 0.37 -13.31
CA GLY A 120 13.34 0.81 -13.45
C GLY A 120 12.42 0.50 -12.27
N TYR A 121 12.93 -0.17 -11.23
CA TYR A 121 12.18 -0.53 -10.02
C TYR A 121 12.80 0.03 -8.73
N GLY A 122 14.08 0.37 -8.75
CA GLY A 122 14.82 0.77 -7.55
C GLY A 122 15.09 -0.43 -6.65
N GLU A 123 14.92 -0.28 -5.35
CA GLU A 123 14.95 -1.40 -4.43
C GLU A 123 13.86 -2.40 -4.83
N PHE A 124 14.27 -3.64 -5.06
CA PHE A 124 13.41 -4.64 -5.68
C PHE A 124 13.04 -5.76 -4.72
N ARG A 125 13.95 -6.11 -3.84
CA ARG A 125 13.78 -7.14 -2.83
C ARG A 125 14.77 -6.93 -1.69
N SER A 126 14.29 -7.06 -0.47
CA SER A 126 15.08 -7.25 0.73
C SER A 126 14.71 -8.57 1.39
N ALA A 127 15.64 -9.20 2.11
CA ALA A 127 15.38 -10.40 2.88
C ALA A 127 16.33 -10.44 4.08
N HIS A 128 15.78 -10.53 5.27
CA HIS A 128 16.48 -10.67 6.54
C HIS A 128 15.78 -11.73 7.39
N ASP A 129 16.51 -12.76 7.84
CA ASP A 129 16.08 -13.78 8.83
C ASP A 129 14.64 -14.29 8.77
N GLY A 130 14.09 -14.49 7.55
CA GLY A 130 12.72 -14.96 7.35
C GLY A 130 11.72 -13.86 6.97
N ASP A 131 12.12 -12.59 7.02
CA ASP A 131 11.34 -11.49 6.51
C ASP A 131 11.31 -11.50 4.98
N LEU A 132 10.15 -11.17 4.46
CA LEU A 132 9.95 -10.94 3.04
C LEU A 132 9.41 -9.53 2.84
N GLU A 133 10.25 -8.62 2.40
CA GLU A 133 9.80 -7.32 1.94
C GLU A 133 9.22 -7.41 0.54
N ALA A 134 7.97 -6.99 0.41
CA ALA A 134 7.31 -6.84 -0.87
C ALA A 134 7.45 -5.42 -1.36
N LEU A 135 8.30 -5.20 -2.35
CA LEU A 135 8.50 -3.89 -2.92
C LEU A 135 7.32 -3.40 -3.74
N ALA A 136 7.19 -2.08 -3.80
CA ALA A 136 6.10 -1.39 -4.45
C ALA A 136 5.86 -1.88 -5.88
N LEU A 137 4.72 -2.50 -6.09
CA LEU A 137 4.30 -2.98 -7.41
C LEU A 137 3.83 -1.85 -8.33
N ALA A 138 3.65 -0.66 -7.79
CA ALA A 138 3.16 0.50 -8.52
C ALA A 138 4.33 1.32 -9.08
N VAL A 139 5.05 0.74 -10.02
CA VAL A 139 6.10 1.46 -10.71
C VAL A 139 5.48 2.29 -11.83
N PRO A 140 5.76 3.61 -11.90
CA PRO A 140 5.21 4.52 -12.93
C PRO A 140 5.45 4.05 -14.35
N ILE A 141 6.51 3.27 -14.60
CA ILE A 141 6.82 2.72 -15.93
C ILE A 141 5.77 1.70 -16.43
N ASP A 142 4.86 1.24 -15.57
CA ASP A 142 3.70 0.45 -15.92
C ASP A 142 2.52 1.28 -16.43
N ALA A 143 2.68 2.59 -16.54
CA ALA A 143 1.64 3.47 -17.04
C ALA A 143 1.13 3.02 -18.43
N VAL A 144 -0.17 2.88 -18.52
CA VAL A 144 -0.88 2.55 -19.75
C VAL A 144 -1.64 3.79 -20.18
N PRO A 145 -1.38 4.34 -21.39
CA PRO A 145 -2.10 5.52 -21.88
C PRO A 145 -3.59 5.20 -22.04
N GLY A 146 -4.42 6.20 -21.77
CA GLY A 146 -5.86 6.11 -21.97
C GLY A 146 -6.68 5.93 -20.69
N PRO A 147 -8.00 5.81 -20.83
CA PRO A 147 -8.90 5.70 -19.71
C PRO A 147 -8.82 4.31 -19.06
N VAL A 148 -9.24 4.23 -17.81
CA VAL A 148 -9.42 2.94 -17.12
C VAL A 148 -10.29 2.01 -17.97
N ALA A 149 -9.85 0.77 -18.13
CA ALA A 149 -10.55 -0.25 -18.90
C ALA A 149 -12.00 -0.43 -18.43
N THR A 150 -12.90 -0.66 -19.37
CA THR A 150 -14.35 -0.80 -19.07
C THR A 150 -14.62 -1.96 -18.12
N GLU A 151 -13.90 -3.06 -18.28
CA GLU A 151 -13.99 -4.24 -17.44
C GLU A 151 -13.62 -3.92 -15.99
N LEU A 152 -12.55 -3.17 -15.79
CA LEU A 152 -12.09 -2.77 -14.46
C LEU A 152 -13.07 -1.81 -13.79
N ARG A 153 -13.65 -0.86 -14.56
CA ARG A 153 -14.74 -0.02 -14.07
C ARG A 153 -15.97 -0.83 -13.68
N SER A 154 -16.30 -1.84 -14.47
CA SER A 154 -17.44 -2.73 -14.20
C SER A 154 -17.25 -3.54 -12.92
N ILE A 155 -16.01 -4.03 -12.67
CA ILE A 155 -15.67 -4.73 -11.43
C ILE A 155 -15.80 -3.75 -10.24
N THR A 156 -15.26 -2.55 -10.35
CA THR A 156 -15.34 -1.52 -9.30
C THR A 156 -16.79 -1.16 -8.97
N ALA A 157 -17.63 -0.92 -9.97
CA ALA A 157 -19.06 -0.64 -9.76
C ALA A 157 -19.81 -1.85 -9.15
N GLY A 158 -19.41 -3.06 -9.53
CA GLY A 158 -19.94 -4.31 -8.97
C GLY A 158 -19.72 -4.44 -7.45
N VAL A 159 -18.63 -3.90 -6.92
CA VAL A 159 -18.38 -3.86 -5.47
C VAL A 159 -19.51 -3.11 -4.75
N ASP A 160 -19.87 -1.92 -5.21
CA ASP A 160 -20.93 -1.12 -4.60
C ASP A 160 -22.28 -1.79 -4.72
N ASP A 161 -22.54 -2.44 -5.86
CA ASP A 161 -23.78 -3.20 -6.06
C ASP A 161 -23.89 -4.39 -5.10
N ILE A 162 -22.80 -5.11 -4.86
CA ILE A 162 -22.77 -6.21 -3.90
C ILE A 162 -22.98 -5.69 -2.48
N VAL A 163 -22.27 -4.63 -2.07
CA VAL A 163 -22.45 -4.04 -0.73
C VAL A 163 -23.91 -3.64 -0.50
N ARG A 164 -24.56 -2.99 -1.47
CA ARG A 164 -25.98 -2.65 -1.38
C ARG A 164 -26.86 -3.90 -1.31
N ALA A 165 -26.59 -4.90 -2.14
CA ALA A 165 -27.39 -6.12 -2.20
C ALA A 165 -27.34 -6.94 -0.91
N VAL A 166 -26.23 -6.93 -0.18
CA VAL A 166 -26.10 -7.69 1.09
C VAL A 166 -26.51 -6.89 2.32
N THR A 167 -26.60 -5.57 2.21
CA THR A 167 -27.18 -4.71 3.27
C THR A 167 -28.70 -4.89 3.35
N SER A 168 -29.37 -5.04 2.20
CA SER A 168 -30.79 -5.44 2.12
C SER A 168 -30.85 -6.84 1.51
N PRO A 169 -30.78 -7.93 2.28
CA PRO A 169 -30.35 -9.25 1.85
C PRO A 169 -30.95 -9.75 0.53
N ASN A 170 -30.31 -9.45 -0.57
CA ASN A 170 -30.63 -9.91 -1.91
C ASN A 170 -29.47 -10.74 -2.50
N TRP A 171 -29.28 -11.92 -1.95
CA TRP A 171 -28.18 -12.83 -2.30
C TRP A 171 -28.20 -13.27 -3.77
N LYS A 172 -29.40 -13.36 -4.40
CA LYS A 172 -29.52 -13.65 -5.83
C LYS A 172 -28.91 -12.53 -6.67
N ARG A 173 -29.13 -11.26 -6.30
CA ARG A 173 -28.51 -10.12 -6.97
C ARG A 173 -27.01 -10.13 -6.76
N ALA A 174 -26.55 -10.30 -5.52
CA ALA A 174 -25.13 -10.36 -5.19
C ALA A 174 -24.40 -11.44 -6.03
N ALA A 175 -24.95 -12.65 -6.13
CA ALA A 175 -24.38 -13.72 -6.93
C ALA A 175 -24.31 -13.39 -8.43
N ARG A 176 -25.34 -12.78 -9.00
CA ARG A 176 -25.34 -12.34 -10.42
C ARG A 176 -24.26 -11.28 -10.68
N VAL A 177 -24.14 -10.29 -9.80
CA VAL A 177 -23.12 -9.25 -9.92
C VAL A 177 -21.73 -9.86 -9.84
N ALA A 178 -21.47 -10.75 -8.87
CA ALA A 178 -20.17 -11.43 -8.74
C ALA A 178 -19.83 -12.25 -9.99
N THR A 179 -20.81 -12.90 -10.64
CA THR A 179 -20.58 -13.60 -11.91
C THR A 179 -20.21 -12.64 -13.04
N ALA A 180 -20.84 -11.47 -13.11
CA ALA A 180 -20.49 -10.45 -14.09
C ALA A 180 -19.08 -9.89 -13.84
N MET A 181 -18.68 -9.68 -12.57
CA MET A 181 -17.33 -9.28 -12.19
C MET A 181 -16.28 -10.33 -12.60
N ASP A 182 -16.55 -11.61 -12.39
CA ASP A 182 -15.67 -12.69 -12.83
C ASP A 182 -15.49 -12.73 -14.37
N THR A 183 -16.55 -12.43 -15.10
CA THR A 183 -16.49 -12.35 -16.56
C THR A 183 -15.63 -11.17 -17.01
N ALA A 184 -15.87 -9.99 -16.43
CA ALA A 184 -15.07 -8.80 -16.69
C ALA A 184 -13.59 -9.03 -16.33
N TRP A 185 -13.32 -9.70 -15.19
CA TRP A 185 -11.95 -10.04 -14.80
C TRP A 185 -11.25 -10.96 -15.81
N ARG A 186 -11.93 -12.00 -16.30
CA ARG A 186 -11.35 -12.90 -17.31
C ARG A 186 -10.98 -12.16 -18.59
N THR A 187 -11.83 -11.23 -19.04
CA THR A 187 -11.54 -10.38 -20.20
C THR A 187 -10.36 -9.45 -19.92
N TYR A 188 -10.37 -8.74 -18.80
CA TYR A 188 -9.31 -7.77 -18.48
C TYR A 188 -7.95 -8.43 -18.30
N ARG A 189 -7.86 -9.55 -17.58
CA ARG A 189 -6.57 -10.22 -17.34
C ARG A 189 -5.88 -10.74 -18.61
N SER A 190 -6.60 -10.88 -19.73
CA SER A 190 -6.00 -11.26 -21.02
C SER A 190 -5.29 -10.13 -21.73
N THR A 191 -5.32 -8.90 -21.19
CA THR A 191 -4.74 -7.71 -21.82
C THR A 191 -3.29 -7.41 -21.40
N GLY A 192 -2.57 -8.37 -20.83
CA GLY A 192 -1.17 -8.19 -20.43
C GLY A 192 -0.99 -7.45 -19.10
N ILE A 193 -1.64 -7.93 -18.07
CA ILE A 193 -1.51 -7.41 -16.70
C ILE A 193 -0.24 -8.00 -16.07
N PRO A 194 0.50 -7.22 -15.25
CA PRO A 194 1.62 -7.74 -14.47
C PRO A 194 1.21 -8.95 -13.62
N PRO A 195 1.92 -10.09 -13.70
CA PRO A 195 1.54 -11.34 -13.03
C PRO A 195 1.29 -11.20 -11.53
N ARG A 196 2.04 -10.32 -10.85
CA ARG A 196 1.89 -10.06 -9.41
C ARG A 196 0.56 -9.38 -9.04
N LEU A 197 -0.13 -8.72 -9.97
CA LEU A 197 -1.46 -8.15 -9.76
C LEU A 197 -2.58 -9.13 -10.08
N VAL A 198 -2.29 -10.19 -10.86
CA VAL A 198 -3.28 -11.21 -11.25
C VAL A 198 -3.70 -12.08 -10.06
N ALA A 199 -2.73 -12.56 -9.28
CA ALA A 199 -2.99 -13.49 -8.17
C ALA A 199 -3.83 -12.85 -7.05
N PRO A 200 -3.51 -11.66 -6.53
CA PRO A 200 -4.32 -10.97 -5.51
C PRO A 200 -5.74 -10.71 -5.96
N THR A 201 -5.94 -10.18 -7.18
CA THR A 201 -7.27 -9.88 -7.72
C THR A 201 -8.11 -11.14 -7.90
N THR A 202 -7.51 -12.21 -8.44
CA THR A 202 -8.19 -13.51 -8.60
C THR A 202 -8.59 -14.10 -7.25
N SER A 203 -7.71 -14.01 -6.25
CA SER A 203 -7.98 -14.48 -4.89
C SER A 203 -9.10 -13.69 -4.21
N ALA A 204 -9.09 -12.36 -4.34
CA ALA A 204 -10.11 -11.49 -3.79
C ALA A 204 -11.50 -11.81 -4.37
N LEU A 205 -11.62 -11.95 -5.70
CA LEU A 205 -12.88 -12.33 -6.36
C LEU A 205 -13.35 -13.72 -5.93
N ARG A 206 -12.47 -14.70 -5.81
CA ARG A 206 -12.79 -16.04 -5.32
C ARG A 206 -13.33 -15.99 -3.90
N THR A 207 -12.69 -15.23 -3.02
CA THR A 207 -13.13 -15.04 -1.63
C THR A 207 -14.49 -14.37 -1.57
N LEU A 208 -14.71 -13.32 -2.36
CA LEU A 208 -16.00 -12.65 -2.45
C LEU A 208 -17.13 -13.61 -2.82
N ARG A 209 -16.96 -14.45 -3.85
CA ARG A 209 -17.95 -15.45 -4.24
C ARG A 209 -18.23 -16.44 -3.12
N ARG A 210 -17.20 -16.91 -2.43
CA ARG A 210 -17.34 -17.83 -1.30
C ARG A 210 -18.17 -17.23 -0.17
N GLN A 211 -17.91 -15.93 0.14
CA GLN A 211 -18.67 -15.24 1.20
C GLN A 211 -20.14 -14.95 0.79
N ILE A 212 -20.39 -14.68 -0.47
CA ILE A 212 -21.76 -14.57 -0.98
C ILE A 212 -22.49 -15.91 -0.87
N ALA A 213 -21.84 -17.01 -1.21
CA ALA A 213 -22.43 -18.35 -1.10
C ALA A 213 -22.76 -18.73 0.36
N SER A 214 -21.92 -18.35 1.32
CA SER A 214 -22.15 -18.56 2.74
C SER A 214 -23.21 -17.61 3.35
N ARG A 215 -23.68 -16.62 2.57
CA ARG A 215 -24.64 -15.60 3.01
C ARG A 215 -24.21 -14.83 4.27
N ASN A 216 -22.91 -14.65 4.45
CA ASN A 216 -22.36 -13.84 5.54
C ASN A 216 -22.23 -12.39 5.07
N SER A 217 -23.10 -11.50 5.54
CA SER A 217 -23.13 -10.10 5.11
C SER A 217 -21.84 -9.33 5.47
N VAL A 218 -21.31 -9.52 6.68
CA VAL A 218 -20.09 -8.84 7.14
C VAL A 218 -18.90 -9.32 6.32
N ALA A 219 -18.67 -10.62 6.27
CA ALA A 219 -17.55 -11.19 5.52
C ALA A 219 -17.65 -10.90 4.01
N THR A 220 -18.86 -10.79 3.45
CA THR A 220 -19.05 -10.40 2.05
C THR A 220 -18.64 -8.94 1.82
N ARG A 221 -18.96 -8.03 2.74
CA ARG A 221 -18.57 -6.62 2.64
C ARG A 221 -17.05 -6.46 2.73
N HIS A 222 -16.39 -7.13 3.67
CA HIS A 222 -14.92 -7.16 3.74
C HIS A 222 -14.30 -7.71 2.44
N ALA A 223 -14.82 -8.83 1.93
CA ALA A 223 -14.32 -9.40 0.69
C ALA A 223 -14.53 -8.46 -0.52
N ALA A 224 -15.64 -7.71 -0.54
CA ALA A 224 -15.91 -6.71 -1.57
C ALA A 224 -14.91 -5.54 -1.51
N LEU A 225 -14.57 -5.05 -0.32
CA LEU A 225 -13.55 -4.01 -0.14
C LEU A 225 -12.16 -4.48 -0.58
N ARG A 226 -11.80 -5.76 -0.34
CA ARG A 226 -10.56 -6.34 -0.88
C ARG A 226 -10.52 -6.37 -2.40
N VAL A 227 -11.66 -6.65 -3.05
CA VAL A 227 -11.73 -6.55 -4.51
C VAL A 227 -11.55 -5.10 -4.97
N LEU A 228 -12.14 -4.13 -4.26
CA LEU A 228 -11.96 -2.71 -4.56
C LEU A 228 -10.49 -2.30 -4.43
N GLN A 229 -9.80 -2.72 -3.37
CA GLN A 229 -8.37 -2.46 -3.20
C GLN A 229 -7.56 -2.98 -4.39
N ALA A 230 -7.75 -4.24 -4.78
CA ALA A 230 -7.07 -4.82 -5.94
C ALA A 230 -7.40 -4.08 -7.25
N CYS A 231 -8.63 -3.56 -7.40
CA CYS A 231 -8.99 -2.74 -8.55
C CYS A 231 -8.29 -1.37 -8.54
N LEU A 232 -8.07 -0.76 -7.38
CA LEU A 232 -7.32 0.49 -7.26
C LEU A 232 -5.85 0.28 -7.62
N ASP A 233 -5.25 -0.84 -7.19
CA ASP A 233 -3.87 -1.19 -7.56
C ASP A 233 -3.71 -1.35 -9.09
N LEU A 234 -4.68 -1.97 -9.74
CA LEU A 234 -4.71 -2.08 -11.21
C LEU A 234 -4.94 -0.71 -11.89
N GLN A 235 -5.70 0.19 -11.29
CA GLN A 235 -5.98 1.52 -11.84
C GLN A 235 -4.79 2.48 -11.74
N LEU A 236 -3.81 2.23 -10.87
CA LEU A 236 -2.54 2.99 -10.84
C LEU A 236 -1.85 3.03 -12.20
N ARG A 237 -2.06 2.03 -13.05
CA ARG A 237 -1.53 1.99 -14.42
C ARG A 237 -2.14 3.03 -15.36
N SER A 238 -3.31 3.58 -15.05
CA SER A 238 -4.08 4.47 -15.94
C SER A 238 -4.51 5.76 -15.29
N ARG A 239 -4.29 5.92 -13.99
CA ARG A 239 -4.73 7.10 -13.23
C ARG A 239 -3.58 7.68 -12.41
N PRO A 240 -3.56 9.00 -12.22
CA PRO A 240 -2.60 9.64 -11.31
C PRO A 240 -2.68 9.03 -9.91
N GLN A 241 -1.52 8.80 -9.29
CA GLN A 241 -1.41 8.23 -7.95
C GLN A 241 -2.31 8.96 -6.94
N ILE A 242 -2.32 10.28 -6.99
CA ILE A 242 -3.11 11.11 -6.06
C ILE A 242 -4.62 10.83 -6.13
N GLU A 243 -5.15 10.50 -7.29
CA GLU A 243 -6.56 10.10 -7.44
C GLU A 243 -6.81 8.73 -6.82
N ILE A 244 -5.85 7.82 -6.96
CA ILE A 244 -5.90 6.49 -6.35
C ILE A 244 -5.79 6.59 -4.84
N ASP A 245 -4.89 7.42 -4.31
CA ASP A 245 -4.74 7.60 -2.86
C ASP A 245 -6.01 8.20 -2.23
N ARG A 246 -6.66 9.16 -2.88
CA ARG A 246 -7.99 9.64 -2.44
C ARG A 246 -9.06 8.54 -2.47
N ALA A 247 -9.05 7.70 -3.48
CA ALA A 247 -9.98 6.57 -3.57
C ALA A 247 -9.67 5.48 -2.52
N ARG A 248 -8.40 5.25 -2.21
CA ARG A 248 -7.98 4.39 -1.09
C ARG A 248 -8.43 4.95 0.26
N PHE A 249 -8.31 6.25 0.45
CA PHE A 249 -8.80 6.90 1.68
C PHE A 249 -10.31 6.66 1.87
N ASP A 250 -11.14 6.80 0.82
CA ASP A 250 -12.57 6.44 0.88
C ASP A 250 -12.78 4.95 1.19
N LEU A 251 -11.98 4.06 0.58
CA LEU A 251 -12.04 2.62 0.82
C LEU A 251 -11.78 2.31 2.30
N TRP A 252 -10.71 2.87 2.89
CA TRP A 252 -10.35 2.62 4.28
C TRP A 252 -11.34 3.23 5.27
N LEU A 253 -11.98 4.35 4.94
CA LEU A 253 -13.12 4.84 5.71
C LEU A 253 -14.33 3.90 5.68
N ARG A 254 -14.57 3.22 4.55
CA ARG A 254 -15.60 2.17 4.45
C ARG A 254 -15.23 0.94 5.28
N GLN A 255 -13.94 0.57 5.29
CA GLN A 255 -13.40 -0.51 6.12
C GLN A 255 -13.63 -0.20 7.60
N LEU A 256 -13.19 0.96 8.07
CA LEU A 256 -13.36 1.44 9.43
C LEU A 256 -14.84 1.44 9.86
N ILE A 257 -15.76 1.92 9.02
CA ILE A 257 -17.20 1.90 9.32
C ILE A 257 -17.68 0.46 9.52
N LEU A 258 -17.18 -0.47 8.73
CA LEU A 258 -17.55 -1.88 8.83
C LEU A 258 -17.01 -2.49 10.12
N ASP A 259 -15.72 -2.30 10.44
CA ASP A 259 -15.06 -2.86 11.60
C ASP A 259 -15.60 -2.26 12.91
N ALA A 260 -15.84 -0.96 12.94
CA ALA A 260 -16.54 -0.32 14.05
C ALA A 260 -17.99 -0.83 14.24
N SER A 261 -18.66 -1.23 13.16
CA SER A 261 -20.02 -1.79 13.25
C SER A 261 -20.08 -3.17 13.92
N VAL A 262 -18.99 -3.91 13.87
CA VAL A 262 -18.84 -5.23 14.53
C VAL A 262 -18.03 -5.15 15.81
N ARG A 263 -17.58 -3.96 16.20
CA ARG A 263 -16.78 -3.68 17.39
C ARG A 263 -15.43 -4.39 17.39
N ASP A 264 -14.78 -4.43 16.24
CA ASP A 264 -13.40 -4.89 16.11
C ASP A 264 -12.47 -3.70 16.35
N GLU A 265 -12.07 -3.53 17.60
CA GLU A 265 -11.29 -2.37 18.06
C GLU A 265 -9.87 -2.39 17.50
N ALA A 266 -9.27 -3.57 17.39
CA ALA A 266 -7.93 -3.71 16.83
C ALA A 266 -7.93 -3.32 15.34
N ALA A 267 -8.92 -3.80 14.57
CA ALA A 267 -9.08 -3.41 13.17
C ALA A 267 -9.33 -1.91 13.01
N VAL A 268 -10.19 -1.30 13.86
CA VAL A 268 -10.46 0.15 13.82
C VAL A 268 -9.18 0.97 14.03
N ASN A 269 -8.31 0.58 14.97
CA ASN A 269 -7.05 1.26 15.20
C ASN A 269 -6.09 1.14 14.00
N GLY A 270 -6.00 -0.03 13.40
CA GLY A 270 -5.23 -0.26 12.17
C GLY A 270 -5.76 0.55 10.99
N ASP A 271 -7.09 0.62 10.83
CA ASP A 271 -7.73 1.43 9.80
C ASP A 271 -7.41 2.93 9.95
N ILE A 272 -7.41 3.45 11.18
CA ILE A 272 -7.07 4.85 11.48
C ILE A 272 -5.61 5.13 11.11
N ALA A 273 -4.68 4.27 11.52
CA ALA A 273 -3.27 4.41 11.17
C ALA A 273 -3.07 4.42 9.64
N THR A 274 -3.75 3.52 8.93
CA THR A 274 -3.73 3.50 7.46
C THR A 274 -4.31 4.77 6.84
N LEU A 275 -5.38 5.32 7.40
CA LEU A 275 -5.95 6.58 6.94
C LEU A 275 -4.99 7.76 7.13
N GLU A 276 -4.31 7.84 8.26
CA GLU A 276 -3.30 8.87 8.55
C GLU A 276 -2.17 8.80 7.51
N TRP A 277 -1.64 7.61 7.26
CA TRP A 277 -0.61 7.39 6.26
C TRP A 277 -1.08 7.76 4.83
N ILE A 278 -2.27 7.33 4.41
CA ILE A 278 -2.80 7.67 3.08
C ILE A 278 -3.04 9.18 2.96
N ARG A 279 -3.52 9.83 4.02
CA ARG A 279 -3.71 11.29 4.08
C ARG A 279 -2.44 12.03 3.73
N ASP A 280 -1.29 11.61 4.26
CA ASP A 280 0.00 12.27 4.02
C ASP A 280 0.38 12.23 2.53
N ARG A 281 0.05 11.18 1.82
CA ARG A 281 0.33 11.01 0.40
C ARG A 281 -0.39 12.02 -0.51
N PHE A 282 -1.55 12.51 -0.12
CA PHE A 282 -2.31 13.49 -0.91
C PHE A 282 -2.48 14.86 -0.25
N ALA A 283 -1.93 15.06 0.94
CA ALA A 283 -2.06 16.29 1.73
C ALA A 283 -1.74 17.55 0.93
N ARG A 284 -0.60 17.54 0.22
CA ARG A 284 -0.14 18.69 -0.60
C ARG A 284 -1.07 19.07 -1.74
N SER A 285 -2.00 18.19 -2.11
CA SER A 285 -2.98 18.45 -3.18
C SER A 285 -4.26 19.11 -2.70
N LEU A 286 -4.37 19.34 -1.39
CA LEU A 286 -5.56 19.90 -0.77
C LEU A 286 -5.38 21.38 -0.40
N PRO A 287 -6.44 22.19 -0.48
CA PRO A 287 -6.44 23.52 0.12
C PRO A 287 -6.22 23.40 1.65
N PRO A 288 -5.46 24.34 2.29
CA PRO A 288 -5.13 24.27 3.71
C PRO A 288 -6.34 24.06 4.63
N ALA A 289 -7.43 24.79 4.41
CA ALA A 289 -8.64 24.67 5.24
C ALA A 289 -9.28 23.28 5.15
N ARG A 290 -9.19 22.60 3.98
CA ARG A 290 -9.69 21.24 3.82
C ARG A 290 -8.78 20.24 4.53
N LEU A 291 -7.48 20.43 4.42
CA LEU A 291 -6.49 19.60 5.10
C LEU A 291 -6.68 19.67 6.61
N THR A 292 -6.75 20.88 7.19
CA THR A 292 -7.02 21.07 8.63
C THR A 292 -8.29 20.35 9.07
N ARG A 293 -9.37 20.44 8.27
CA ARG A 293 -10.61 19.74 8.60
C ARG A 293 -10.46 18.21 8.61
N ILE A 294 -9.68 17.65 7.67
CA ILE A 294 -9.39 16.21 7.63
C ILE A 294 -8.58 15.81 8.85
N ASP A 295 -7.58 16.60 9.22
CA ASP A 295 -6.72 16.35 10.36
C ASP A 295 -7.50 16.38 11.69
N ASP A 296 -8.38 17.35 11.86
CA ASP A 296 -9.25 17.43 13.03
C ASP A 296 -10.14 16.20 13.16
N LEU A 297 -10.72 15.74 12.04
CA LEU A 297 -11.58 14.56 12.03
C LEU A 297 -10.79 13.26 12.25
N LEU A 298 -9.55 13.14 11.78
CA LEU A 298 -8.68 12.00 12.06
C LEU A 298 -8.29 11.95 13.54
N LYS A 299 -7.96 13.11 14.12
CA LYS A 299 -7.72 13.25 15.57
C LYS A 299 -8.93 12.84 16.39
N ASP A 300 -10.13 13.25 15.97
CA ASP A 300 -11.38 12.83 16.61
C ASP A 300 -11.57 11.30 16.52
N LEU A 301 -11.28 10.69 15.35
CA LEU A 301 -11.33 9.24 15.18
C LEU A 301 -10.39 8.54 16.15
N ARG A 302 -9.15 9.00 16.26
CA ARG A 302 -8.15 8.45 17.17
C ARG A 302 -8.64 8.48 18.63
N SER A 303 -9.13 9.64 19.09
CA SER A 303 -9.71 9.77 20.43
C SER A 303 -10.90 8.84 20.65
N GLN A 304 -11.79 8.75 19.65
CA GLN A 304 -13.00 7.92 19.75
C GLN A 304 -12.69 6.42 19.76
N ALA A 305 -11.62 5.99 19.10
CA ALA A 305 -11.13 4.61 19.16
C ALA A 305 -10.55 4.30 20.54
N THR A 306 -9.68 5.19 21.06
CA THR A 306 -9.11 5.08 22.42
C THR A 306 -10.20 5.03 23.50
N ASP A 307 -11.27 5.79 23.34
CA ASP A 307 -12.40 5.82 24.27
C ASP A 307 -13.45 4.72 24.02
N GLU A 308 -13.16 3.76 23.13
CA GLU A 308 -14.06 2.65 22.75
C GLU A 308 -15.46 3.12 22.33
N ARG A 309 -15.55 4.19 21.53
CA ARG A 309 -16.81 4.79 21.08
C ARG A 309 -17.13 4.51 19.59
N PRO A 310 -17.43 3.26 19.21
CA PRO A 310 -17.56 2.86 17.81
C PRO A 310 -18.66 3.62 17.05
N ARG A 311 -19.77 3.97 17.70
CA ARG A 311 -20.84 4.76 17.06
C ARG A 311 -20.40 6.20 16.75
N ALA A 312 -19.54 6.79 17.56
CA ALA A 312 -18.96 8.10 17.29
C ALA A 312 -17.98 8.01 16.14
N ALA A 313 -17.08 7.03 16.15
CA ALA A 313 -16.13 6.75 15.07
C ALA A 313 -16.83 6.57 13.70
N ILE A 314 -17.93 5.82 13.64
CA ILE A 314 -18.74 5.68 12.41
C ILE A 314 -19.23 7.05 11.91
N ARG A 315 -19.75 7.92 12.79
CA ARG A 315 -20.23 9.25 12.37
C ARG A 315 -19.10 10.13 11.85
N THR A 316 -17.96 10.11 12.51
CA THR A 316 -16.77 10.87 12.09
C THR A 316 -16.23 10.35 10.76
N ALA A 317 -16.14 9.04 10.56
CA ALA A 317 -15.75 8.44 9.29
C ALA A 317 -16.70 8.83 8.14
N VAL A 318 -18.01 8.86 8.39
CA VAL A 318 -18.98 9.35 7.40
C VAL A 318 -18.76 10.83 7.07
N SER A 319 -18.40 11.65 8.06
CA SER A 319 -18.09 13.07 7.84
C SER A 319 -16.81 13.25 7.04
N LEU A 320 -15.77 12.46 7.32
CA LEU A 320 -14.53 12.41 6.54
C LEU A 320 -14.80 12.05 5.07
N ARG A 321 -15.61 11.03 4.81
CA ARG A 321 -15.98 10.65 3.44
C ARG A 321 -16.61 11.80 2.67
N ARG A 322 -17.46 12.61 3.30
CA ARG A 322 -18.05 13.80 2.68
C ARG A 322 -17.00 14.89 2.41
N SER A 323 -16.00 15.03 3.29
CA SER A 323 -14.95 16.03 3.16
C SER A 323 -13.99 15.75 2.00
N ILE A 324 -13.83 14.50 1.57
CA ILE A 324 -12.96 14.14 0.43
C ILE A 324 -13.71 14.08 -0.91
N ALA A 325 -15.02 13.90 -0.91
CA ALA A 325 -15.84 13.77 -2.13
C ALA A 325 -16.10 15.09 -2.88
N GLY A 326 -15.89 16.23 -2.25
CA GLY A 326 -15.98 17.58 -2.83
C GLY A 326 -14.60 18.16 -3.10
#